data_0bd8ab5113ee5deef60a5393ddf44ffc
#
_entry.id   0bd8ab5113ee5deef60a5393ddf44ffc
#
_cell.length_a   1.000
_cell.length_b   1.000
_cell.length_c   1.000
_cell.angle_alpha   90.00
_cell.angle_beta   90.00
_cell.angle_gamma   90.00
#
_symmetry.space_group_name_H-M   'P 1'
#
loop_
_entity.id
_entity.type
_entity.pdbx_description
1 polymer ?
#
loop_
_entity_poly.entity_id
_entity_poly.type
_entity_poly.pdbx_seq_one_letter_code
_entity_poly.pdbx_strand_id
1 'polypeptide(L)'
;MPPPSIVDILRHIAREEPLSSTVRTFRGLTRERLGQLLDEAATRLDPASKAEDRAAAVSPSSAAPAERSSPSESLGRVRVYSDGAARGNPGPAGAGAVVTDAEGQVLARLGRFLGTQTNNTAEYQGLLLGLRHAKSLGAREVDVYADSELLIRQLGGQYQVKSATLKPLFDEARKLLAAFARVRLHHIPRAKNGEADAMSNRAIDERM
;
A
#
# COMPACT_ATOMS: atom_id res chain seq x y z
N MET A 1 -14.07 -21.71 -22.15
CA MET A 1 -12.82 -21.01 -22.48
C MET A 1 -12.06 -20.81 -21.17
N PRO A 2 -10.74 -21.04 -21.11
CA PRO A 2 -9.96 -20.69 -19.92
C PRO A 2 -10.01 -19.17 -19.69
N PRO A 3 -9.92 -18.69 -18.44
CA PRO A 3 -9.87 -17.26 -18.16
C PRO A 3 -8.58 -16.65 -18.78
N PRO A 4 -8.62 -15.38 -19.22
CA PRO A 4 -7.46 -14.72 -19.80
C PRO A 4 -6.33 -14.64 -18.77
N SER A 5 -5.08 -14.80 -19.22
CA SER A 5 -3.92 -14.66 -18.34
C SER A 5 -3.71 -13.18 -17.95
N ILE A 6 -3.01 -12.95 -16.83
CA ILE A 6 -2.64 -11.59 -16.42
C ILE A 6 -1.80 -10.87 -17.46
N VAL A 7 -0.99 -11.62 -18.21
CA VAL A 7 -0.16 -11.12 -19.31
C VAL A 7 -1.02 -10.61 -20.46
N ASP A 8 -2.08 -11.36 -20.84
CA ASP A 8 -3.01 -10.96 -21.89
C ASP A 8 -3.81 -9.72 -21.49
N ILE A 9 -4.23 -9.66 -20.23
CA ILE A 9 -4.94 -8.50 -19.67
C ILE A 9 -4.05 -7.25 -19.73
N LEU A 10 -2.79 -7.34 -19.28
CA LEU A 10 -1.86 -6.22 -19.30
C LEU A 10 -1.55 -5.74 -20.72
N ARG A 11 -1.35 -6.65 -21.66
CA ARG A 11 -1.13 -6.34 -23.08
C ARG A 11 -2.37 -5.68 -23.72
N HIS A 12 -3.58 -6.14 -23.36
CA HIS A 12 -4.82 -5.52 -23.82
C HIS A 12 -4.95 -4.09 -23.29
N ILE A 13 -4.76 -3.87 -22.00
CA ILE A 13 -4.77 -2.54 -21.38
C ILE A 13 -3.73 -1.62 -22.03
N ALA A 14 -2.52 -2.13 -22.29
CA ALA A 14 -1.45 -1.37 -22.92
C ALA A 14 -1.84 -0.84 -24.31
N ARG A 15 -2.61 -1.60 -25.08
CA ARG A 15 -2.94 -1.29 -26.47
C ARG A 15 -4.27 -0.55 -26.64
N GLU A 16 -5.29 -1.04 -25.98
CA GLU A 16 -6.68 -0.67 -26.27
C GLU A 16 -7.23 0.41 -25.33
N GLU A 17 -6.78 0.43 -24.05
CA GLU A 17 -7.30 1.39 -23.09
C GLU A 17 -6.68 2.78 -23.24
N PRO A 18 -7.48 3.87 -23.22
CA PRO A 18 -6.96 5.23 -23.34
C PRO A 18 -6.13 5.67 -22.12
N LEU A 19 -6.39 5.13 -20.93
CA LEU A 19 -5.69 5.39 -19.65
C LEU A 19 -5.55 6.89 -19.33
N SER A 20 -6.52 7.70 -19.79
CA SER A 20 -6.47 9.16 -19.74
C SER A 20 -6.39 9.71 -18.31
N SER A 21 -7.03 9.05 -17.34
CA SER A 21 -6.96 9.43 -15.93
C SER A 21 -5.55 9.22 -15.37
N THR A 22 -4.93 8.09 -15.66
CA THR A 22 -3.56 7.76 -15.22
C THR A 22 -2.54 8.73 -15.80
N VAL A 23 -2.64 9.01 -17.12
CA VAL A 23 -1.75 9.97 -17.81
C VAL A 23 -1.90 11.37 -17.23
N ARG A 24 -3.12 11.82 -16.88
CA ARG A 24 -3.34 13.13 -16.25
C ARG A 24 -2.79 13.21 -14.82
N THR A 25 -2.82 12.11 -14.09
CA THR A 25 -2.39 12.07 -12.70
C THR A 25 -0.87 12.17 -12.56
N PHE A 26 -0.13 11.58 -13.49
CA PHE A 26 1.34 11.54 -13.41
C PHE A 26 1.97 12.53 -14.40
N ARG A 27 2.46 13.65 -13.88
CA ARG A 27 3.07 14.73 -14.66
C ARG A 27 4.26 14.21 -15.45
N GLY A 28 4.22 14.38 -16.78
CA GLY A 28 5.27 13.91 -17.69
C GLY A 28 5.11 12.46 -18.18
N LEU A 29 4.09 11.73 -17.71
CA LEU A 29 3.74 10.44 -18.26
C LEU A 29 2.88 10.62 -19.51
N THR A 30 3.30 10.01 -20.64
CA THR A 30 2.49 9.97 -21.86
C THR A 30 1.75 8.63 -21.97
N ARG A 31 0.70 8.59 -22.81
CA ARG A 31 -0.04 7.34 -23.08
C ARG A 31 0.90 6.25 -23.64
N GLU A 32 1.82 6.65 -24.54
CA GLU A 32 2.80 5.75 -25.17
C GLU A 32 3.76 5.18 -24.12
N ARG A 33 4.30 6.03 -23.23
CA ARG A 33 5.20 5.60 -22.18
C ARG A 33 4.51 4.66 -21.18
N LEU A 34 3.25 4.93 -20.85
CA LEU A 34 2.46 4.05 -19.98
C LEU A 34 2.19 2.70 -20.67
N GLY A 35 1.88 2.71 -21.98
CA GLY A 35 1.75 1.50 -22.77
C GLY A 35 3.02 0.63 -22.73
N GLN A 36 4.19 1.25 -22.97
CA GLN A 36 5.49 0.58 -22.89
C GLN A 36 5.75 -0.05 -21.54
N LEU A 37 5.46 0.68 -20.44
CA LEU A 37 5.63 0.15 -19.07
C LEU A 37 4.74 -1.06 -18.79
N LEU A 38 3.51 -1.07 -19.31
CA LEU A 38 2.59 -2.20 -19.17
C LEU A 38 3.06 -3.41 -20.00
N ASP A 39 3.56 -3.18 -21.22
CA ASP A 39 4.14 -4.26 -22.04
C ASP A 39 5.44 -4.82 -21.43
N GLU A 40 6.30 -3.97 -20.86
CA GLU A 40 7.48 -4.39 -20.10
C GLU A 40 7.09 -5.24 -18.88
N ALA A 41 6.06 -4.81 -18.14
CA ALA A 41 5.54 -5.57 -17.01
C ALA A 41 4.95 -6.94 -17.44
N ALA A 42 4.20 -6.96 -18.55
CA ALA A 42 3.67 -8.18 -19.12
C ALA A 42 4.78 -9.15 -19.53
N THR A 43 5.84 -8.63 -20.17
CA THR A 43 7.01 -9.44 -20.60
C THR A 43 7.75 -10.05 -19.40
N ARG A 44 7.92 -9.29 -18.30
CA ARG A 44 8.54 -9.81 -17.06
C ARG A 44 7.71 -10.87 -16.35
N LEU A 45 6.39 -10.84 -16.53
CA LEU A 45 5.46 -11.82 -15.96
C LEU A 45 5.22 -13.03 -16.86
N ASP A 46 5.68 -12.98 -18.12
CA ASP A 46 5.52 -14.06 -19.07
C ASP A 46 6.48 -15.23 -18.73
N PRO A 47 5.97 -16.42 -18.38
CA PRO A 47 6.83 -17.54 -18.03
C PRO A 47 7.71 -18.02 -19.19
N ALA A 48 7.36 -17.71 -20.45
CA ALA A 48 8.16 -18.04 -21.61
C ALA A 48 9.43 -17.17 -21.72
N SER A 49 9.38 -15.89 -21.31
CA SER A 49 10.52 -14.97 -21.30
C SER A 49 11.62 -15.39 -20.31
N LYS A 50 11.27 -16.11 -19.24
CA LYS A 50 12.23 -16.65 -18.25
C LYS A 50 13.08 -17.81 -18.77
N ALA A 51 12.70 -18.40 -19.90
CA ALA A 51 13.43 -19.54 -20.49
C ALA A 51 14.59 -19.08 -21.41
N GLU A 52 14.49 -17.90 -22.01
CA GLU A 52 15.50 -17.39 -22.95
C GLU A 52 16.70 -16.75 -22.24
N ASP A 53 16.51 -16.10 -21.09
CA ASP A 53 17.61 -15.56 -20.25
C ASP A 53 18.48 -16.66 -19.60
N ARG A 54 18.05 -17.92 -19.65
CA ARG A 54 18.78 -19.04 -19.06
C ARG A 54 19.76 -19.73 -20.02
N ALA A 55 19.73 -19.37 -21.30
CA ALA A 55 20.54 -20.02 -22.33
C ALA A 55 21.84 -19.27 -22.71
N ALA A 56 22.05 -18.04 -22.23
CA ALA A 56 23.15 -17.19 -22.67
C ALA A 56 24.31 -16.99 -21.67
N ALA A 57 24.41 -17.79 -20.59
CA ALA A 57 25.48 -17.64 -19.62
C ALA A 57 26.08 -18.98 -19.19
N VAL A 58 26.94 -19.56 -20.08
CA VAL A 58 27.92 -20.56 -19.64
C VAL A 58 29.28 -20.21 -20.23
N SER A 59 30.17 -19.62 -19.44
CA SER A 59 31.61 -19.87 -19.46
C SER A 59 32.23 -19.43 -18.11
N PRO A 60 33.17 -20.22 -17.55
CA PRO A 60 33.51 -20.15 -16.13
C PRO A 60 34.74 -19.31 -15.84
N SER A 61 34.67 -18.51 -14.78
CA SER A 61 35.92 -18.08 -14.09
C SER A 61 35.69 -17.90 -12.61
N SER A 62 36.34 -18.73 -11.88
CA SER A 62 36.89 -18.73 -10.52
C SER A 62 36.70 -17.49 -9.64
N ALA A 63 36.22 -17.79 -8.43
CA ALA A 63 36.65 -17.35 -7.10
C ALA A 63 35.61 -16.72 -6.17
N ALA A 64 35.39 -17.46 -5.06
CA ALA A 64 34.94 -17.07 -3.72
C ALA A 64 33.46 -16.70 -3.45
N PRO A 65 32.90 -17.13 -2.32
CA PRO A 65 31.46 -17.21 -2.10
C PRO A 65 30.87 -15.89 -1.63
N ALA A 66 30.12 -15.24 -2.51
CA ALA A 66 29.20 -14.19 -2.11
C ALA A 66 27.82 -14.85 -1.92
N GLU A 67 27.26 -14.57 -0.80
CA GLU A 67 26.00 -15.09 -0.30
C GLU A 67 24.87 -15.01 -1.34
N ARG A 68 24.18 -16.13 -1.51
CA ARG A 68 23.04 -16.28 -2.42
C ARG A 68 21.88 -15.48 -1.88
N SER A 69 21.60 -14.33 -2.47
CA SER A 69 20.33 -13.65 -2.33
C SER A 69 19.24 -14.50 -3.01
N SER A 70 18.42 -15.14 -2.21
CA SER A 70 17.22 -15.85 -2.62
C SER A 70 16.16 -14.87 -3.14
N PRO A 71 15.35 -15.20 -4.15
CA PRO A 71 14.33 -14.34 -4.69
C PRO A 71 13.06 -14.39 -3.83
N SER A 72 13.02 -13.61 -2.85
CA SER A 72 11.91 -12.85 -2.25
C SER A 72 12.53 -11.96 -1.17
N GLU A 73 13.09 -10.83 -1.57
CA GLU A 73 13.41 -9.78 -0.62
C GLU A 73 12.08 -9.37 0.00
N SER A 74 11.74 -10.01 1.12
CA SER A 74 10.73 -9.50 2.02
C SER A 74 11.16 -8.06 2.32
N LEU A 75 10.34 -7.08 2.00
CA LEU A 75 10.58 -5.69 2.37
C LEU A 75 10.87 -5.66 3.86
N GLY A 76 12.11 -5.36 4.24
CA GLY A 76 12.56 -5.49 5.62
C GLY A 76 11.72 -4.62 6.54
N ARG A 77 11.59 -3.35 6.20
CA ARG A 77 10.88 -2.34 6.99
C ARG A 77 10.07 -1.42 6.08
N VAL A 78 8.84 -1.15 6.46
CA VAL A 78 7.99 -0.15 5.79
C VAL A 78 7.48 0.87 6.80
N ARG A 79 7.10 2.05 6.30
CA ARG A 79 6.40 3.08 7.05
C ARG A 79 4.96 3.16 6.52
N VAL A 80 4.00 3.18 7.44
CA VAL A 80 2.58 3.33 7.15
C VAL A 80 2.11 4.65 7.75
N TYR A 81 1.73 5.59 6.91
CA TYR A 81 1.05 6.82 7.28
C TYR A 81 -0.44 6.59 7.10
N SER A 82 -1.24 6.88 8.11
CA SER A 82 -2.69 6.65 8.06
C SER A 82 -3.47 7.86 8.52
N ASP A 83 -4.63 8.06 7.90
CA ASP A 83 -5.59 9.10 8.22
C ASP A 83 -7.02 8.64 7.98
N GLY A 84 -7.97 9.25 8.67
CA GLY A 84 -9.38 9.06 8.49
C GLY A 84 -10.12 10.38 8.55
N ALA A 85 -10.95 10.65 7.55
CA ALA A 85 -11.77 11.86 7.50
C ALA A 85 -13.26 11.52 7.53
N ALA A 86 -14.06 12.38 8.18
CA ALA A 86 -15.52 12.33 8.11
C ALA A 86 -16.07 13.74 7.97
N ARG A 87 -16.97 13.95 6.99
CA ARG A 87 -17.69 15.22 6.78
C ARG A 87 -18.97 15.23 7.63
N GLY A 88 -18.80 15.51 8.91
CA GLY A 88 -19.78 15.30 9.98
C GLY A 88 -19.39 14.09 10.84
N ASN A 89 -20.01 13.96 12.04
CA ASN A 89 -19.65 12.89 12.98
C ASN A 89 -20.89 12.27 13.65
N PRO A 90 -21.53 11.25 13.02
CA PRO A 90 -21.16 10.58 11.79
C PRO A 90 -21.50 11.37 10.51
N GLY A 91 -20.81 11.03 9.40
CA GLY A 91 -21.03 11.60 8.08
C GLY A 91 -20.28 10.84 6.98
N PRO A 92 -20.35 11.28 5.71
CA PRO A 92 -19.55 10.71 4.64
C PRO A 92 -18.08 10.65 5.05
N ALA A 93 -17.51 9.47 5.01
CA ALA A 93 -16.17 9.21 5.55
C ALA A 93 -15.27 8.48 4.56
N GLY A 94 -13.97 8.74 4.68
CA GLY A 94 -12.93 8.13 3.87
C GLY A 94 -11.73 7.74 4.73
N ALA A 95 -11.10 6.65 4.36
CA ALA A 95 -9.85 6.17 4.90
C ALA A 95 -8.72 6.45 3.92
N GLY A 96 -7.59 6.92 4.40
CA GLY A 96 -6.39 7.18 3.62
C GLY A 96 -5.17 6.50 4.23
N ALA A 97 -4.30 5.95 3.38
CA ALA A 97 -3.00 5.46 3.82
C ALA A 97 -1.93 5.65 2.75
N VAL A 98 -0.71 5.90 3.19
CA VAL A 98 0.48 5.93 2.34
C VAL A 98 1.49 4.96 2.94
N VAL A 99 2.02 4.08 2.09
CA VAL A 99 3.06 3.12 2.49
C VAL A 99 4.35 3.47 1.78
N THR A 100 5.42 3.60 2.55
CA THR A 100 6.77 3.86 2.01
C THR A 100 7.75 2.78 2.48
N ASP A 101 8.87 2.65 1.78
CA ASP A 101 10.01 1.90 2.27
C ASP A 101 10.75 2.63 3.41
N ALA A 102 11.87 2.07 3.86
CA ALA A 102 12.72 2.65 4.90
C ALA A 102 13.42 3.95 4.45
N GLU A 103 13.63 4.12 3.16
CA GLU A 103 14.25 5.29 2.52
C GLU A 103 13.25 6.43 2.30
N GLY A 104 11.95 6.14 2.42
CA GLY A 104 10.86 7.10 2.23
C GLY A 104 10.29 7.11 0.81
N GLN A 105 10.69 6.16 -0.04
CA GLN A 105 10.10 6.01 -1.36
C GLN A 105 8.68 5.47 -1.22
N VAL A 106 7.73 6.10 -1.91
CA VAL A 106 6.33 5.70 -1.85
C VAL A 106 6.09 4.41 -2.61
N LEU A 107 5.63 3.39 -1.90
CA LEU A 107 5.25 2.09 -2.44
C LEU A 107 3.76 2.05 -2.82
N ALA A 108 2.91 2.74 -2.04
CA ALA A 108 1.48 2.81 -2.33
C ALA A 108 0.82 4.05 -1.73
N ARG A 109 -0.19 4.57 -2.42
CA ARG A 109 -1.18 5.53 -1.93
C ARG A 109 -2.55 4.89 -2.01
N LEU A 110 -3.23 4.80 -0.89
CA LEU A 110 -4.46 4.03 -0.74
C LEU A 110 -5.58 4.94 -0.23
N GLY A 111 -6.72 4.88 -0.87
CA GLY A 111 -7.94 5.55 -0.44
C GLY A 111 -9.11 4.59 -0.45
N ARG A 112 -10.08 4.78 0.45
CA ARG A 112 -11.31 4.00 0.49
C ARG A 112 -12.46 4.81 1.03
N PHE A 113 -13.54 4.92 0.26
CA PHE A 113 -14.79 5.47 0.75
C PHE A 113 -15.48 4.49 1.71
N LEU A 114 -15.96 4.99 2.84
CA LEU A 114 -16.50 4.19 3.93
C LEU A 114 -18.03 4.32 4.11
N GLY A 115 -18.69 5.13 3.26
CA GLY A 115 -20.07 5.50 3.51
C GLY A 115 -20.18 6.46 4.70
N THR A 116 -21.25 6.37 5.47
CA THR A 116 -21.46 7.20 6.67
C THR A 116 -20.79 6.53 7.88
N GLN A 117 -19.75 7.17 8.42
CA GLN A 117 -19.00 6.69 9.58
C GLN A 117 -18.63 7.86 10.51
N THR A 118 -18.17 7.52 11.72
CA THR A 118 -17.53 8.48 12.63
C THR A 118 -16.07 8.70 12.23
N ASN A 119 -15.52 9.84 12.66
CA ASN A 119 -14.10 10.13 12.42
C ASN A 119 -13.18 9.04 13.00
N ASN A 120 -13.43 8.61 14.24
CA ASN A 120 -12.62 7.55 14.87
C ASN A 120 -12.70 6.21 14.10
N THR A 121 -13.85 5.87 13.54
CA THR A 121 -13.98 4.69 12.67
C THR A 121 -13.15 4.84 11.41
N ALA A 122 -13.16 6.03 10.79
CA ALA A 122 -12.36 6.31 9.59
C ALA A 122 -10.86 6.22 9.87
N GLU A 123 -10.39 6.74 11.00
CA GLU A 123 -9.00 6.63 11.45
C GLU A 123 -8.53 5.17 11.57
N TYR A 124 -9.33 4.31 12.24
CA TYR A 124 -9.02 2.89 12.32
C TYR A 124 -9.02 2.21 10.94
N GLN A 125 -9.94 2.57 10.05
CA GLN A 125 -10.01 2.02 8.70
C GLN A 125 -8.80 2.44 7.85
N GLY A 126 -8.30 3.68 8.00
CA GLY A 126 -7.07 4.14 7.37
C GLY A 126 -5.86 3.32 7.81
N LEU A 127 -5.72 3.10 9.11
CA LEU A 127 -4.67 2.24 9.66
C LEU A 127 -4.76 0.80 9.10
N LEU A 128 -5.94 0.20 9.16
CA LEU A 128 -6.16 -1.17 8.67
C LEU A 128 -5.83 -1.30 7.17
N LEU A 129 -6.18 -0.29 6.37
CA LEU A 129 -5.88 -0.23 4.95
C LEU A 129 -4.36 -0.29 4.70
N GLY A 130 -3.61 0.55 5.40
CA GLY A 130 -2.15 0.59 5.30
C GLY A 130 -1.47 -0.69 5.81
N LEU A 131 -1.90 -1.22 6.96
CA LEU A 131 -1.33 -2.44 7.54
C LEU A 131 -1.56 -3.68 6.68
N ARG A 132 -2.77 -3.84 6.11
CA ARG A 132 -3.08 -4.94 5.19
C ARG A 132 -2.17 -4.88 3.95
N HIS A 133 -1.96 -3.68 3.42
CA HIS A 133 -1.05 -3.49 2.28
C HIS A 133 0.40 -3.77 2.65
N ALA A 134 0.90 -3.24 3.76
CA ALA A 134 2.25 -3.54 4.25
C ALA A 134 2.49 -5.05 4.41
N LYS A 135 1.48 -5.76 4.93
CA LYS A 135 1.53 -7.23 5.05
C LYS A 135 1.54 -7.92 3.69
N SER A 136 0.76 -7.45 2.70
CA SER A 136 0.75 -8.02 1.34
C SER A 136 2.07 -7.83 0.61
N LEU A 137 2.83 -6.79 0.95
CA LEU A 137 4.19 -6.56 0.46
C LEU A 137 5.26 -7.46 1.12
N GLY A 138 4.87 -8.28 2.10
CA GLY A 138 5.81 -9.15 2.83
C GLY A 138 6.70 -8.39 3.82
N ALA A 139 6.30 -7.18 4.26
CA ALA A 139 7.08 -6.42 5.22
C ALA A 139 7.23 -7.17 6.55
N ARG A 140 8.44 -7.17 7.11
CA ARG A 140 8.74 -7.80 8.40
C ARG A 140 8.60 -6.83 9.57
N GLU A 141 8.93 -5.56 9.35
CA GLU A 141 8.82 -4.50 10.36
C GLU A 141 7.91 -3.39 9.83
N VAL A 142 7.15 -2.76 10.71
CA VAL A 142 6.29 -1.64 10.38
C VAL A 142 6.44 -0.50 11.37
N ASP A 143 6.66 0.70 10.85
CA ASP A 143 6.56 1.94 11.60
C ASP A 143 5.23 2.62 11.22
N VAL A 144 4.32 2.78 12.16
CA VAL A 144 3.01 3.41 11.96
C VAL A 144 3.08 4.87 12.36
N TYR A 145 2.60 5.74 11.50
CA TYR A 145 2.50 7.19 11.71
C TYR A 145 1.05 7.63 11.56
N ALA A 146 0.50 8.30 12.56
CA ALA A 146 -0.83 8.88 12.53
C ALA A 146 -0.87 10.17 13.36
N ASP A 147 -1.74 11.11 12.99
CA ASP A 147 -2.00 12.33 13.74
C ASP A 147 -3.16 12.19 14.72
N SER A 148 -3.83 11.04 14.75
CA SER A 148 -4.81 10.68 15.76
C SER A 148 -4.11 10.19 17.03
N GLU A 149 -3.98 11.10 18.03
CA GLU A 149 -3.40 10.75 19.34
C GLU A 149 -4.20 9.64 20.02
N LEU A 150 -5.54 9.67 19.89
CA LEU A 150 -6.42 8.65 20.45
C LEU A 150 -6.08 7.27 19.89
N LEU A 151 -5.96 7.14 18.57
CA LEU A 151 -5.60 5.90 17.88
C LEU A 151 -4.27 5.36 18.38
N ILE A 152 -3.23 6.18 18.38
CA ILE A 152 -1.87 5.78 18.79
C ILE A 152 -1.85 5.34 20.26
N ARG A 153 -2.50 6.08 21.17
CA ARG A 153 -2.56 5.72 22.60
C ARG A 153 -3.37 4.46 22.88
N GLN A 154 -4.43 4.22 22.11
CA GLN A 154 -5.21 2.99 22.21
C GLN A 154 -4.38 1.77 21.75
N LEU A 155 -3.71 1.87 20.59
CA LEU A 155 -2.84 0.80 20.09
C LEU A 155 -1.65 0.52 21.01
N GLY A 156 -1.09 1.56 21.62
CA GLY A 156 -0.01 1.47 22.61
C GLY A 156 -0.45 0.97 23.99
N GLY A 157 -1.75 0.70 24.19
CA GLY A 157 -2.29 0.21 25.46
C GLY A 157 -2.43 1.26 26.56
N GLN A 158 -2.19 2.54 26.27
CA GLN A 158 -2.33 3.64 27.23
C GLN A 158 -3.80 4.02 27.46
N TYR A 159 -4.65 3.85 26.45
CA TYR A 159 -6.08 4.11 26.53
C TYR A 159 -6.88 2.87 26.17
N GLN A 160 -7.97 2.65 26.91
CA GLN A 160 -8.91 1.55 26.64
C GLN A 160 -9.89 1.94 25.54
N VAL A 161 -10.20 0.99 24.66
CA VAL A 161 -11.27 1.12 23.69
C VAL A 161 -12.60 0.72 24.33
N LYS A 162 -13.41 1.73 24.71
CA LYS A 162 -14.72 1.51 25.35
C LYS A 162 -15.87 1.43 24.32
N SER A 163 -15.67 1.93 23.12
CA SER A 163 -16.68 1.94 22.07
C SER A 163 -16.88 0.54 21.48
N ALA A 164 -18.12 0.05 21.52
CA ALA A 164 -18.49 -1.25 20.92
C ALA A 164 -18.25 -1.28 19.39
N THR A 165 -18.38 -0.14 18.71
CA THR A 165 -18.16 -0.02 17.27
C THR A 165 -16.67 0.01 16.90
N LEU A 166 -15.80 0.55 17.77
CA LEU A 166 -14.36 0.58 17.54
C LEU A 166 -13.65 -0.69 17.98
N LYS A 167 -14.21 -1.45 18.91
CA LYS A 167 -13.57 -2.64 19.47
C LYS A 167 -13.18 -3.67 18.42
N PRO A 168 -14.04 -4.03 17.44
CA PRO A 168 -13.66 -4.97 16.39
C PRO A 168 -12.51 -4.46 15.53
N LEU A 169 -12.48 -3.16 15.20
CA LEU A 169 -11.42 -2.54 14.39
C LEU A 169 -10.09 -2.51 15.16
N PHE A 170 -10.16 -2.20 16.45
CA PHE A 170 -9.00 -2.26 17.33
C PHE A 170 -8.43 -3.69 17.41
N ASP A 171 -9.29 -4.69 17.63
CA ASP A 171 -8.86 -6.08 17.74
C ASP A 171 -8.23 -6.58 16.43
N GLU A 172 -8.79 -6.17 15.28
CA GLU A 172 -8.21 -6.45 13.97
C GLU A 172 -6.85 -5.76 13.79
N ALA A 173 -6.74 -4.49 14.14
CA ALA A 173 -5.48 -3.74 14.07
C ALA A 173 -4.40 -4.42 14.94
N ARG A 174 -4.74 -4.80 16.17
CA ARG A 174 -3.84 -5.54 17.07
C ARG A 174 -3.40 -6.89 16.48
N LYS A 175 -4.31 -7.61 15.85
CA LYS A 175 -4.00 -8.88 15.17
C LYS A 175 -3.05 -8.68 13.98
N LEU A 176 -3.26 -7.64 13.18
CA LEU A 176 -2.38 -7.32 12.06
C LEU A 176 -1.00 -6.88 12.55
N LEU A 177 -0.93 -6.02 13.57
CA LEU A 177 0.33 -5.56 14.15
C LEU A 177 1.14 -6.73 14.73
N ALA A 178 0.49 -7.69 15.39
CA ALA A 178 1.15 -8.88 15.92
C ALA A 178 1.76 -9.80 14.84
N ALA A 179 1.39 -9.64 13.58
CA ALA A 179 1.96 -10.39 12.46
C ALA A 179 3.32 -9.83 11.98
N PHE A 180 3.73 -8.66 12.44
CA PHE A 180 5.05 -8.08 12.13
C PHE A 180 6.06 -8.42 13.23
N ALA A 181 7.30 -8.66 12.84
CA ALA A 181 8.39 -8.95 13.77
C ALA A 181 8.72 -7.76 14.67
N ARG A 182 8.53 -6.54 14.15
CA ARG A 182 8.71 -5.31 14.92
C ARG A 182 7.68 -4.26 14.51
N VAL A 183 7.11 -3.59 15.52
CA VAL A 183 6.14 -2.49 15.35
C VAL A 183 6.61 -1.29 16.14
N ARG A 184 6.56 -0.12 15.54
CA ARG A 184 6.71 1.17 16.21
C ARG A 184 5.51 2.05 15.89
N LEU A 185 4.99 2.73 16.90
CA LEU A 185 3.84 3.62 16.79
C LEU A 185 4.29 5.05 17.03
N HIS A 186 3.98 5.94 16.11
CA HIS A 186 4.39 7.34 16.16
C HIS A 186 3.18 8.25 16.01
N HIS A 187 2.92 9.06 17.03
CA HIS A 187 2.04 10.21 16.88
C HIS A 187 2.81 11.34 16.20
N ILE A 188 2.26 11.88 15.11
CA ILE A 188 2.86 12.98 14.35
C ILE A 188 1.90 14.15 14.24
N PRO A 189 2.40 15.39 14.11
CA PRO A 189 1.55 16.54 13.80
C PRO A 189 0.86 16.36 12.44
N ARG A 190 -0.39 16.82 12.30
CA ARG A 190 -1.19 16.74 11.07
C ARG A 190 -0.43 17.27 9.84
N ALA A 191 0.34 18.36 10.01
CA ALA A 191 1.16 18.91 8.93
C ALA A 191 2.19 17.92 8.34
N LYS A 192 2.56 16.88 9.10
CA LYS A 192 3.45 15.80 8.63
C LYS A 192 2.71 14.57 8.11
N ASN A 193 1.36 14.57 8.15
CA ASN A 193 0.50 13.49 7.66
C ASN A 193 -0.27 13.87 6.39
N GLY A 194 0.12 14.95 5.71
CA GLY A 194 -0.63 15.57 4.62
C GLY A 194 -0.94 14.65 3.44
N GLU A 195 -0.09 13.67 3.11
CA GLU A 195 -0.37 12.73 2.02
C GLU A 195 -1.48 11.74 2.40
N ALA A 196 -1.50 11.22 3.62
CA ALA A 196 -2.57 10.34 4.09
C ALA A 196 -3.89 11.12 4.26
N ASP A 197 -3.84 12.35 4.80
CA ASP A 197 -4.99 13.27 4.86
C ASP A 197 -5.57 13.56 3.45
N ALA A 198 -4.71 13.82 2.47
CA ALA A 198 -5.16 14.01 1.09
C ALA A 198 -5.87 12.76 0.54
N MET A 199 -5.38 11.55 0.86
CA MET A 199 -5.99 10.29 0.41
C MET A 199 -7.34 10.03 1.09
N SER A 200 -7.49 10.32 2.39
CA SER A 200 -8.76 10.15 3.11
C SER A 200 -9.84 11.11 2.57
N ASN A 201 -9.48 12.38 2.32
CA ASN A 201 -10.37 13.38 1.74
C ASN A 201 -10.75 13.03 0.30
N ARG A 202 -9.76 12.65 -0.51
CA ARG A 202 -9.99 12.23 -1.90
C ARG A 202 -10.92 11.01 -1.97
N ALA A 203 -10.79 10.08 -1.02
CA ALA A 203 -11.66 8.91 -0.94
C ALA A 203 -13.14 9.30 -0.75
N ILE A 204 -13.42 10.39 -0.02
CA ILE A 204 -14.78 10.93 0.13
C ILE A 204 -15.24 11.59 -1.17
N ASP A 205 -14.40 12.41 -1.80
CA ASP A 205 -14.76 13.22 -2.96
C ASP A 205 -15.00 12.36 -4.20
N GLU A 206 -14.16 11.37 -4.44
CA GLU A 206 -14.19 10.49 -5.60
C GLU A 206 -14.95 9.18 -5.34
N ARG A 207 -15.37 8.93 -4.10
CA ARG A 207 -16.05 7.69 -3.65
C ARG A 207 -15.32 6.40 -4.06
N MET A 208 -13.99 6.44 -3.91
CA MET A 208 -13.09 5.32 -4.23
C MET A 208 -13.31 4.11 -3.32
#